data_d29902241cb8b657654610e0b69ac9a8
#
_entry.id   d29902241cb8b657654610e0b69ac9a8
#
_cell.length_a   1.000
_cell.length_b   1.000
_cell.length_c   1.000
_cell.angle_alpha   90.00
_cell.angle_beta   90.00
_cell.angle_gamma   90.00
#
_symmetry.space_group_name_H-M   'P 1'
#
loop_
_entity.id
_entity.type
_entity.pdbx_description
1 polymer ?
#
loop_
_entity_poly.entity_id
_entity_poly.type
_entity_poly.pdbx_seq_one_letter_code
_entity_poly.pdbx_strand_id
1 'polypeptide(L)'
;MFASDKLRRMIRKLLFLLLAAAALPLFASDSKTFEATYVATIKDVPAGLKKMTVWIPLPVSRGGQTISDVRIDSPLKWMQTSEGAFGDRYAYAKVFNPPAGDFMVKVRFRGTRAEVTTAKLAETRASKAEIARALKADKLVTLSPRVKKLANEVTAGKTTSVDQAHAIYDYLLATMKYDKTIPGWGHGDTERACDIKAGNCTDFHSLFMSMARAKGIPARFVIGFPMSSDHGTVTGYHCWAEFYVNGKGWIPVDPSEASKSTDAARRAYLFGNLDPDRVQFTMGRDLVLTPPTAEPLNYFIYPHAEADGKEVGTPAIALEYATVPAPTKTASK
;
A
#
# COMPACT_ATOMS: atom_id res chain seq x y z
N MET A 1 52.84 -51.45 -9.60
CA MET A 1 52.01 -51.16 -8.42
C MET A 1 51.84 -49.63 -8.20
N PHE A 2 51.84 -48.85 -9.27
CA PHE A 2 51.80 -47.36 -9.19
C PHE A 2 50.63 -46.68 -9.94
N ALA A 3 49.68 -47.50 -10.48
CA ALA A 3 48.53 -46.94 -11.21
C ALA A 3 47.28 -46.69 -10.35
N SER A 4 47.23 -47.24 -9.14
CA SER A 4 46.03 -47.19 -8.30
C SER A 4 45.85 -45.88 -7.51
N ASP A 5 46.93 -45.19 -7.15
CA ASP A 5 46.85 -43.99 -6.29
C ASP A 5 46.49 -42.72 -7.06
N LYS A 6 46.88 -42.60 -8.32
CA LYS A 6 46.50 -41.49 -9.18
C LYS A 6 45.01 -41.50 -9.53
N LEU A 7 44.45 -42.68 -9.72
CA LEU A 7 43.03 -42.88 -10.00
C LEU A 7 42.17 -42.59 -8.76
N ARG A 8 42.61 -43.02 -7.59
CA ARG A 8 41.92 -42.71 -6.32
C ARG A 8 41.97 -41.23 -5.97
N ARG A 9 43.05 -40.51 -6.25
CA ARG A 9 43.14 -39.04 -6.07
C ARG A 9 42.28 -38.30 -7.09
N MET A 10 42.14 -38.77 -8.33
CA MET A 10 41.25 -38.19 -9.31
C MET A 10 39.78 -38.38 -8.96
N ILE A 11 39.37 -39.55 -8.52
CA ILE A 11 38.01 -39.88 -8.09
C ILE A 11 37.66 -39.07 -6.84
N ARG A 12 38.57 -38.90 -5.86
CA ARG A 12 38.34 -38.03 -4.70
C ARG A 12 38.20 -36.56 -5.08
N LYS A 13 38.94 -36.06 -6.06
CA LYS A 13 38.79 -34.69 -6.57
C LYS A 13 37.48 -34.48 -7.32
N LEU A 14 37.01 -35.48 -8.11
CA LEU A 14 35.71 -35.45 -8.78
C LEU A 14 34.52 -35.53 -7.76
N LEU A 15 34.65 -36.33 -6.71
CA LEU A 15 33.58 -36.36 -5.67
C LEU A 15 33.51 -35.07 -4.84
N PHE A 16 34.64 -34.36 -4.63
CA PHE A 16 34.60 -33.04 -3.98
C PHE A 16 34.06 -31.92 -4.88
N LEU A 17 34.19 -32.04 -6.21
CA LEU A 17 33.58 -31.10 -7.16
C LEU A 17 32.07 -31.32 -7.36
N LEU A 18 31.55 -32.51 -7.07
CA LEU A 18 30.13 -32.83 -7.23
C LEU A 18 29.28 -32.51 -5.98
N LEU A 19 29.91 -32.26 -4.81
CA LEU A 19 29.20 -31.84 -3.60
C LEU A 19 29.17 -30.33 -3.36
N ALA A 20 29.83 -29.52 -4.22
CA ALA A 20 29.79 -28.05 -4.13
C ALA A 20 28.70 -27.41 -5.00
N ALA A 21 27.85 -28.19 -5.62
CA ALA A 21 26.87 -27.71 -6.62
C ALA A 21 25.43 -27.95 -6.20
N ALA A 22 25.03 -27.65 -4.97
CA ALA A 22 23.61 -27.63 -4.63
C ALA A 22 23.30 -26.89 -3.30
N ALA A 23 23.92 -25.77 -3.08
CA ALA A 23 23.31 -24.75 -2.23
C ALA A 23 22.97 -23.57 -3.16
N LEU A 24 22.01 -23.78 -4.06
CA LEU A 24 21.25 -22.65 -4.59
C LEU A 24 20.58 -22.04 -3.36
N PRO A 25 20.87 -20.77 -3.02
CA PRO A 25 20.06 -20.10 -2.02
C PRO A 25 18.61 -20.23 -2.51
N LEU A 26 17.73 -20.77 -1.68
CA LEU A 26 16.30 -20.50 -1.83
C LEU A 26 16.18 -18.98 -1.70
N PHE A 27 16.33 -18.28 -2.81
CA PHE A 27 15.85 -16.90 -2.88
C PHE A 27 14.35 -17.02 -2.62
N ALA A 28 13.91 -16.50 -1.49
CA ALA A 28 12.49 -16.22 -1.29
C ALA A 28 12.00 -15.58 -2.59
N SER A 29 10.93 -16.06 -3.15
CA SER A 29 10.40 -15.58 -4.42
C SER A 29 10.29 -14.06 -4.36
N ASP A 30 11.01 -13.34 -5.22
CA ASP A 30 10.92 -11.88 -5.36
C ASP A 30 9.49 -11.41 -5.71
N SER A 31 8.52 -12.33 -5.74
CA SER A 31 7.12 -12.07 -6.05
C SER A 31 6.18 -13.08 -5.41
N LYS A 32 4.98 -12.64 -5.06
CA LYS A 32 3.89 -13.46 -4.58
C LYS A 32 2.72 -13.40 -5.56
N THR A 33 2.24 -14.56 -6.03
CA THR A 33 1.02 -14.66 -6.83
C THR A 33 -0.11 -15.19 -5.93
N PHE A 34 -1.27 -14.59 -6.02
CA PHE A 34 -2.39 -14.88 -5.13
C PHE A 34 -3.74 -14.72 -5.84
N GLU A 35 -4.74 -15.41 -5.33
CA GLU A 35 -6.16 -15.17 -5.59
C GLU A 35 -6.76 -14.53 -4.35
N ALA A 36 -7.63 -13.54 -4.56
CA ALA A 36 -8.21 -12.79 -3.46
C ALA A 36 -9.66 -12.40 -3.71
N THR A 37 -10.39 -12.27 -2.61
CA THR A 37 -11.75 -11.72 -2.57
C THR A 37 -11.77 -10.53 -1.62
N TYR A 38 -11.94 -9.33 -2.17
CA TYR A 38 -12.25 -8.15 -1.39
C TYR A 38 -13.73 -8.15 -1.05
N VAL A 39 -14.06 -8.16 0.23
CA VAL A 39 -15.42 -8.10 0.76
C VAL A 39 -15.68 -6.69 1.26
N ALA A 40 -16.53 -5.97 0.56
CA ALA A 40 -17.00 -4.62 0.89
C ALA A 40 -18.37 -4.70 1.54
N THR A 41 -18.51 -4.19 2.76
CA THR A 41 -19.78 -4.22 3.49
C THR A 41 -20.15 -2.82 3.97
N ILE A 42 -21.37 -2.39 3.71
CA ILE A 42 -22.02 -1.27 4.40
C ILE A 42 -22.96 -1.89 5.42
N LYS A 43 -22.63 -1.77 6.70
CA LYS A 43 -23.45 -2.26 7.81
C LYS A 43 -24.54 -1.28 8.16
N ASP A 44 -25.62 -1.78 8.72
CA ASP A 44 -26.70 -0.99 9.29
C ASP A 44 -27.33 0.01 8.31
N VAL A 45 -27.53 -0.40 7.04
CA VAL A 45 -28.27 0.41 6.07
C VAL A 45 -29.68 0.67 6.59
N PRO A 46 -30.14 1.93 6.67
CA PRO A 46 -31.45 2.27 7.21
C PRO A 46 -32.60 1.69 6.34
N ALA A 47 -33.69 1.31 6.99
CA ALA A 47 -34.93 0.93 6.30
C ALA A 47 -35.57 2.14 5.59
N GLY A 48 -36.30 1.88 4.49
CA GLY A 48 -37.12 2.88 3.81
C GLY A 48 -36.37 3.81 2.87
N LEU A 49 -35.07 3.62 2.64
CA LEU A 49 -34.34 4.37 1.63
C LEU A 49 -34.92 4.11 0.22
N LYS A 50 -35.18 5.16 -0.53
CA LYS A 50 -35.66 5.05 -1.93
C LYS A 50 -34.52 4.75 -2.88
N LYS A 51 -33.33 5.31 -2.60
CA LYS A 51 -32.14 5.14 -3.44
C LYS A 51 -30.89 5.34 -2.59
N MET A 52 -29.88 4.54 -2.88
CA MET A 52 -28.54 4.65 -2.34
C MET A 52 -27.54 4.57 -3.50
N THR A 53 -26.48 5.35 -3.47
CA THR A 53 -25.33 5.15 -4.37
C THR A 53 -24.19 4.55 -3.54
N VAL A 54 -23.55 3.51 -4.09
CA VAL A 54 -22.44 2.83 -3.43
C VAL A 54 -21.23 2.90 -4.35
N TRP A 55 -20.06 3.23 -3.78
CA TRP A 55 -18.75 3.20 -4.45
C TRP A 55 -17.86 2.18 -3.74
N ILE A 56 -17.14 1.39 -4.52
CA ILE A 56 -16.17 0.40 -4.01
C ILE A 56 -14.84 0.56 -4.74
N PRO A 57 -13.69 0.58 -4.04
CA PRO A 57 -12.38 0.60 -4.70
C PRO A 57 -12.10 -0.73 -5.38
N LEU A 58 -11.36 -0.68 -6.48
CA LEU A 58 -10.90 -1.87 -7.20
C LEU A 58 -9.37 -1.89 -7.20
N PRO A 59 -8.73 -3.07 -7.09
CA PRO A 59 -7.29 -3.16 -7.18
C PRO A 59 -6.79 -2.80 -8.58
N VAL A 60 -5.56 -2.28 -8.67
CA VAL A 60 -4.97 -1.82 -9.93
C VAL A 60 -3.60 -2.43 -10.18
N SER A 61 -3.22 -2.55 -11.46
CA SER A 61 -1.86 -2.92 -11.86
C SER A 61 -0.97 -1.68 -11.83
N ARG A 62 -0.10 -1.55 -10.83
CA ARG A 62 0.91 -0.49 -10.70
C ARG A 62 1.94 -0.82 -9.61
N GLY A 63 3.08 -0.14 -9.61
CA GLY A 63 4.05 -0.21 -8.50
C GLY A 63 4.56 -1.62 -8.20
N GLY A 64 4.90 -2.40 -9.21
CA GLY A 64 5.36 -3.79 -9.04
C GLY A 64 4.21 -4.79 -8.83
N GLN A 65 2.96 -4.39 -9.08
CA GLN A 65 1.78 -5.23 -8.98
C GLN A 65 1.08 -5.40 -10.32
N THR A 66 0.71 -6.64 -10.65
CA THR A 66 -0.17 -6.97 -11.78
C THR A 66 -1.47 -7.57 -11.25
N ILE A 67 -2.60 -7.05 -11.70
CA ILE A 67 -3.94 -7.51 -11.32
C ILE A 67 -4.67 -7.99 -12.58
N SER A 68 -5.30 -9.15 -12.49
CA SER A 68 -6.14 -9.75 -13.54
C SER A 68 -7.44 -10.30 -12.95
N ASP A 69 -8.36 -10.72 -13.85
CA ASP A 69 -9.59 -11.44 -13.52
C ASP A 69 -10.50 -10.73 -12.50
N VAL A 70 -10.53 -9.40 -12.52
CA VAL A 70 -11.37 -8.61 -11.62
C VAL A 70 -12.85 -8.82 -11.95
N ARG A 71 -13.58 -9.39 -11.00
CA ARG A 71 -15.02 -9.68 -11.13
C ARG A 71 -15.78 -9.20 -9.89
N ILE A 72 -16.89 -8.50 -10.11
CA ILE A 72 -17.78 -8.05 -9.03
C ILE A 72 -18.94 -9.06 -8.95
N ASP A 73 -18.99 -9.81 -7.86
CA ASP A 73 -20.06 -10.75 -7.57
C ASP A 73 -21.25 -10.00 -6.96
N SER A 74 -22.17 -9.58 -7.79
CA SER A 74 -23.34 -8.82 -7.37
C SER A 74 -24.39 -8.86 -8.49
N PRO A 75 -25.68 -8.96 -8.19
CA PRO A 75 -26.75 -8.87 -9.20
C PRO A 75 -26.93 -7.44 -9.73
N LEU A 76 -26.30 -6.45 -9.14
CA LEU A 76 -26.43 -5.05 -9.54
C LEU A 76 -25.58 -4.73 -10.77
N LYS A 77 -26.04 -3.75 -11.55
CA LYS A 77 -25.26 -3.17 -12.64
C LYS A 77 -24.23 -2.20 -12.06
N TRP A 78 -22.96 -2.60 -12.07
CA TRP A 78 -21.83 -1.78 -11.66
C TRP A 78 -21.24 -1.03 -12.85
N MET A 79 -21.01 0.26 -12.65
CA MET A 79 -20.24 1.10 -13.57
C MET A 79 -18.80 1.16 -13.06
N GLN A 80 -17.84 0.77 -13.89
CA GLN A 80 -16.42 0.84 -13.56
C GLN A 80 -15.80 2.07 -14.22
N THR A 81 -14.94 2.78 -13.47
CA THR A 81 -14.27 4.00 -13.93
C THR A 81 -12.97 4.20 -13.16
N SER A 82 -12.30 5.33 -13.39
CA SER A 82 -11.10 5.72 -12.67
C SER A 82 -11.23 7.13 -12.13
N GLU A 83 -10.62 7.35 -10.98
CA GLU A 83 -10.45 8.66 -10.37
C GLU A 83 -9.44 9.49 -11.19
N GLY A 84 -9.69 10.81 -11.31
CA GLY A 84 -8.97 11.65 -12.28
C GLY A 84 -7.54 12.04 -11.86
N ALA A 85 -7.24 12.07 -10.56
CA ALA A 85 -5.96 12.56 -10.06
C ALA A 85 -4.87 11.49 -10.01
N PHE A 86 -5.20 10.30 -9.53
CA PHE A 86 -4.26 9.20 -9.33
C PHE A 86 -4.55 8.00 -10.25
N GLY A 87 -5.67 8.02 -10.97
CA GLY A 87 -6.10 6.93 -11.84
C GLY A 87 -6.51 5.68 -11.06
N ASP A 88 -6.98 5.84 -9.84
CA ASP A 88 -7.47 4.76 -9.02
C ASP A 88 -8.75 4.19 -9.59
N ARG A 89 -8.79 2.87 -9.79
CA ARG A 89 -9.98 2.21 -10.31
C ARG A 89 -11.01 2.00 -9.21
N TYR A 90 -12.26 2.17 -9.56
CA TYR A 90 -13.38 1.90 -8.67
C TYR A 90 -14.63 1.52 -9.47
N ALA A 91 -15.61 0.97 -8.77
CA ALA A 91 -16.93 0.75 -9.31
C ALA A 91 -17.97 1.46 -8.44
N TYR A 92 -19.06 1.88 -9.08
CA TYR A 92 -20.22 2.42 -8.37
C TYR A 92 -21.53 1.84 -8.92
N ALA A 93 -22.53 1.79 -8.05
CA ALA A 93 -23.88 1.35 -8.42
C ALA A 93 -24.94 2.22 -7.75
N LYS A 94 -26.06 2.44 -8.43
CA LYS A 94 -27.28 2.99 -7.84
C LYS A 94 -28.19 1.85 -7.43
N VAL A 95 -28.50 1.78 -6.14
CA VAL A 95 -29.36 0.74 -5.55
C VAL A 95 -30.69 1.39 -5.23
N PHE A 96 -31.75 0.91 -5.88
CA PHE A 96 -33.12 1.38 -5.62
C PHE A 96 -33.78 0.49 -4.59
N ASN A 97 -34.47 1.10 -3.61
CA ASN A 97 -35.10 0.44 -2.46
C ASN A 97 -34.13 -0.58 -1.81
N PRO A 98 -32.93 -0.13 -1.35
CA PRO A 98 -31.99 -1.04 -0.74
C PRO A 98 -32.61 -1.75 0.46
N PRO A 99 -32.27 -3.02 0.69
CA PRO A 99 -32.70 -3.70 1.91
C PRO A 99 -32.07 -3.03 3.15
N ALA A 100 -32.80 -3.04 4.26
CA ALA A 100 -32.24 -2.65 5.55
C ALA A 100 -31.23 -3.70 6.03
N GLY A 101 -30.28 -3.26 6.85
CA GLY A 101 -29.23 -4.12 7.39
C GLY A 101 -27.96 -4.12 6.53
N ASP A 102 -27.22 -5.21 6.53
CA ASP A 102 -25.92 -5.27 5.88
C ASP A 102 -26.04 -5.41 4.35
N PHE A 103 -25.41 -4.48 3.64
CA PHE A 103 -25.24 -4.53 2.19
C PHE A 103 -23.82 -4.95 1.84
N MET A 104 -23.65 -6.12 1.23
CA MET A 104 -22.34 -6.71 0.95
C MET A 104 -22.10 -6.87 -0.55
N VAL A 105 -20.86 -6.62 -0.98
CA VAL A 105 -20.37 -6.83 -2.34
C VAL A 105 -19.02 -7.55 -2.26
N LYS A 106 -18.82 -8.57 -3.12
CA LYS A 106 -17.54 -9.27 -3.24
C LYS A 106 -16.87 -8.93 -4.56
N VAL A 107 -15.59 -8.63 -4.52
CA VAL A 107 -14.73 -8.42 -5.71
C VAL A 107 -13.65 -9.48 -5.71
N ARG A 108 -13.69 -10.39 -6.67
CA ARG A 108 -12.67 -11.42 -6.87
C ARG A 108 -11.64 -10.94 -7.87
N PHE A 109 -10.38 -11.27 -7.63
CA PHE A 109 -9.30 -10.97 -8.56
C PHE A 109 -8.11 -11.89 -8.32
N ARG A 110 -7.22 -11.94 -9.32
CA ARG A 110 -5.90 -12.55 -9.22
C ARG A 110 -4.85 -11.45 -9.26
N GLY A 111 -3.80 -11.60 -8.48
CA GLY A 111 -2.70 -10.66 -8.45
C GLY A 111 -1.34 -11.33 -8.40
N THR A 112 -0.33 -10.62 -8.92
CA THR A 112 1.08 -10.92 -8.67
C THR A 112 1.73 -9.65 -8.15
N ARG A 113 2.34 -9.71 -6.97
CA ARG A 113 3.09 -8.62 -6.37
C ARG A 113 4.55 -8.97 -6.35
N ALA A 114 5.36 -8.17 -7.02
CA ALA A 114 6.82 -8.24 -6.91
C ALA A 114 7.31 -7.43 -5.72
N GLU A 115 8.43 -7.85 -5.15
CA GLU A 115 9.22 -7.01 -4.25
C GLU A 115 9.64 -5.73 -4.97
N VAL A 116 9.50 -4.60 -4.31
CA VAL A 116 9.99 -3.30 -4.79
C VAL A 116 11.21 -2.93 -3.97
N THR A 117 12.36 -2.78 -4.63
CA THR A 117 13.59 -2.34 -3.98
C THR A 117 14.15 -1.11 -4.68
N THR A 118 14.82 -0.22 -3.94
CA THR A 118 15.47 0.95 -4.52
C THR A 118 16.47 0.58 -5.63
N ALA A 119 17.11 -0.58 -5.52
CA ALA A 119 18.05 -1.08 -6.52
C ALA A 119 17.36 -1.53 -7.83
N LYS A 120 16.08 -1.94 -7.76
CA LYS A 120 15.27 -2.42 -8.90
C LYS A 120 14.28 -1.37 -9.41
N LEU A 121 14.23 -0.17 -8.78
CA LEU A 121 13.37 0.90 -9.28
C LEU A 121 13.84 1.29 -10.68
N ALA A 122 12.97 1.08 -11.66
CA ALA A 122 13.16 1.68 -12.97
C ALA A 122 13.12 3.21 -12.80
N GLU A 123 13.97 3.94 -13.54
CA GLU A 123 13.94 5.40 -13.57
C GLU A 123 12.61 5.87 -14.17
N THR A 124 11.56 5.86 -13.35
CA THR A 124 10.24 6.34 -13.76
C THR A 124 10.19 7.84 -13.52
N ARG A 125 10.14 8.58 -14.62
CA ARG A 125 9.92 10.05 -14.55
C ARG A 125 8.47 10.31 -14.20
N ALA A 126 8.23 10.93 -13.05
CA ALA A 126 6.93 11.48 -12.74
C ALA A 126 6.66 12.72 -13.61
N SER A 127 5.44 12.89 -14.06
CA SER A 127 5.01 14.09 -14.76
C SER A 127 5.06 15.32 -13.85
N LYS A 128 5.17 16.51 -14.44
CA LYS A 128 5.11 17.77 -13.68
C LYS A 128 3.83 17.88 -12.85
N ALA A 129 2.70 17.37 -13.36
CA ALA A 129 1.42 17.37 -12.65
C ALA A 129 1.44 16.45 -11.42
N GLU A 130 2.03 15.25 -11.52
CA GLU A 130 2.20 14.32 -10.38
C GLU A 130 3.09 14.94 -9.31
N ILE A 131 4.23 15.51 -9.69
CA ILE A 131 5.15 16.18 -8.76
C ILE A 131 4.43 17.36 -8.06
N ALA A 132 3.77 18.22 -8.82
CA ALA A 132 3.06 19.36 -8.25
C ALA A 132 1.95 18.94 -7.28
N ARG A 133 1.22 17.86 -7.57
CA ARG A 133 0.21 17.29 -6.68
C ARG A 133 0.84 16.73 -5.42
N ALA A 134 1.92 15.98 -5.55
CA ALA A 134 2.62 15.34 -4.44
C ALA A 134 3.38 16.31 -3.51
N LEU A 135 3.42 17.60 -3.86
CA LEU A 135 3.94 18.69 -3.04
C LEU A 135 2.84 19.52 -2.34
N LYS A 136 1.56 19.36 -2.75
CA LYS A 136 0.45 20.10 -2.14
C LYS A 136 0.05 19.50 -0.79
N ALA A 137 -0.48 20.36 0.08
CA ALA A 137 -1.21 19.91 1.26
C ALA A 137 -2.49 19.16 0.85
N ASP A 138 -2.89 18.19 1.65
CA ASP A 138 -4.24 17.63 1.66
C ASP A 138 -4.99 18.17 2.89
N LYS A 139 -6.32 17.98 2.96
CA LYS A 139 -7.16 18.51 4.05
C LYS A 139 -6.61 18.17 5.45
N LEU A 140 -6.12 16.93 5.62
CA LEU A 140 -5.54 16.46 6.88
C LEU A 140 -4.00 16.29 6.85
N VAL A 141 -3.36 16.41 5.67
CA VAL A 141 -1.90 16.41 5.54
C VAL A 141 -1.44 17.84 5.30
N THR A 142 -1.35 18.58 6.38
CA THR A 142 -1.11 20.03 6.36
C THR A 142 0.35 20.39 6.16
N LEU A 143 0.62 21.61 5.68
CA LEU A 143 1.95 22.21 5.63
C LEU A 143 2.03 23.42 6.57
N SER A 144 1.54 23.24 7.80
CA SER A 144 1.48 24.30 8.81
C SER A 144 2.88 24.83 9.19
N PRO A 145 2.96 26.03 9.79
CA PRO A 145 4.23 26.54 10.33
C PRO A 145 4.90 25.59 11.31
N ARG A 146 4.09 24.88 12.11
CA ARG A 146 4.55 23.85 13.06
C ARG A 146 5.25 22.69 12.36
N VAL A 147 4.60 22.11 11.35
CA VAL A 147 5.17 21.00 10.58
C VAL A 147 6.44 21.43 9.86
N LYS A 148 6.45 22.63 9.25
CA LYS A 148 7.63 23.19 8.59
C LYS A 148 8.80 23.36 9.57
N LYS A 149 8.53 23.87 10.78
CA LYS A 149 9.55 24.01 11.84
C LYS A 149 10.11 22.64 12.23
N LEU A 150 9.23 21.68 12.53
CA LEU A 150 9.60 20.30 12.88
C LEU A 150 10.44 19.63 11.77
N ALA A 151 10.01 19.74 10.52
CA ALA A 151 10.73 19.19 9.38
C ALA A 151 12.13 19.80 9.24
N ASN A 152 12.28 21.12 9.45
CA ASN A 152 13.58 21.79 9.42
C ASN A 152 14.49 21.32 10.54
N GLU A 153 13.98 21.15 11.75
CA GLU A 153 14.75 20.67 12.91
C GLU A 153 15.24 19.24 12.68
N VAL A 154 14.33 18.34 12.25
CA VAL A 154 14.64 16.92 12.03
C VAL A 154 15.62 16.72 10.88
N THR A 155 15.55 17.56 9.84
CA THR A 155 16.43 17.43 8.67
C THR A 155 17.66 18.36 8.70
N ALA A 156 17.97 18.95 9.86
CA ALA A 156 19.10 19.84 9.99
C ALA A 156 20.41 19.15 9.57
N GLY A 157 21.21 19.82 8.75
CA GLY A 157 22.47 19.28 8.22
C GLY A 157 22.33 18.22 7.12
N LYS A 158 21.11 17.83 6.71
CA LYS A 158 20.85 16.90 5.59
C LYS A 158 20.69 17.68 4.29
N THR A 159 21.46 17.33 3.28
CA THR A 159 21.52 18.09 2.01
C THR A 159 20.79 17.43 0.86
N THR A 160 20.66 16.08 0.88
CA THR A 160 19.94 15.35 -0.19
C THR A 160 18.51 15.02 0.23
N SER A 161 17.60 14.91 -0.74
CA SER A 161 16.21 14.49 -0.49
C SER A 161 16.14 13.10 0.17
N VAL A 162 17.06 12.19 -0.16
CA VAL A 162 17.11 10.85 0.44
C VAL A 162 17.51 10.96 1.92
N ASP A 163 18.55 11.71 2.25
CA ASP A 163 18.99 11.87 3.64
C ASP A 163 17.95 12.59 4.49
N GLN A 164 17.26 13.58 3.91
CA GLN A 164 16.15 14.27 4.59
C GLN A 164 14.96 13.32 4.85
N ALA A 165 14.57 12.53 3.85
CA ALA A 165 13.50 11.53 4.01
C ALA A 165 13.89 10.45 5.04
N HIS A 166 15.16 10.04 5.07
CA HIS A 166 15.67 9.09 6.06
C HIS A 166 15.65 9.67 7.47
N ALA A 167 16.05 10.92 7.65
CA ALA A 167 15.98 11.59 8.94
C ALA A 167 14.54 11.72 9.45
N ILE A 168 13.57 12.01 8.56
CA ILE A 168 12.13 12.00 8.90
C ILE A 168 11.67 10.59 9.31
N TYR A 169 12.07 9.56 8.57
CA TYR A 169 11.78 8.18 8.88
C TYR A 169 12.29 7.78 10.27
N ASP A 170 13.55 8.05 10.57
CA ASP A 170 14.16 7.77 11.86
C ASP A 170 13.48 8.54 13.01
N TYR A 171 13.11 9.80 12.76
CA TYR A 171 12.36 10.60 13.73
C TYR A 171 11.01 9.92 14.07
N LEU A 172 10.28 9.44 13.08
CA LEU A 172 9.00 8.75 13.30
C LEU A 172 9.19 7.45 14.11
N LEU A 173 10.24 6.67 13.80
CA LEU A 173 10.56 5.46 14.57
C LEU A 173 10.92 5.75 16.03
N ALA A 174 11.58 6.89 16.27
CA ALA A 174 12.00 7.28 17.61
C ALA A 174 10.88 7.89 18.46
N THR A 175 9.88 8.53 17.82
CA THR A 175 8.92 9.38 18.54
C THR A 175 7.47 8.91 18.46
N MET A 176 7.06 8.22 17.41
CA MET A 176 5.69 7.76 17.26
C MET A 176 5.48 6.34 17.79
N LYS A 177 4.33 6.13 18.44
CA LYS A 177 3.88 4.82 18.92
C LYS A 177 2.73 4.32 18.05
N TYR A 178 2.79 3.05 17.62
CA TYR A 178 1.64 2.42 16.97
C TYR A 178 0.58 2.08 18.04
N ASP A 179 -0.50 2.87 18.08
CA ASP A 179 -1.53 2.78 19.09
C ASP A 179 -2.90 3.15 18.50
N LYS A 180 -3.87 2.24 18.64
CA LYS A 180 -5.26 2.40 18.20
C LYS A 180 -6.25 2.63 19.34
N THR A 181 -5.77 2.87 20.55
CA THR A 181 -6.63 3.09 21.73
C THR A 181 -6.92 4.57 21.97
N ILE A 182 -6.05 5.46 21.51
CA ILE A 182 -6.19 6.91 21.69
C ILE A 182 -7.18 7.47 20.65
N PRO A 183 -8.27 8.13 21.03
CA PRO A 183 -9.29 8.63 20.10
C PRO A 183 -8.73 9.48 18.95
N GLY A 184 -9.34 9.37 17.77
CA GLY A 184 -8.95 10.12 16.58
C GLY A 184 -7.80 9.50 15.79
N TRP A 185 -7.36 8.29 16.13
CA TRP A 185 -6.39 7.55 15.29
C TRP A 185 -7.00 7.16 13.93
N GLY A 186 -6.13 6.98 12.93
CA GLY A 186 -6.51 6.45 11.62
C GLY A 186 -7.05 7.46 10.61
N HIS A 187 -7.30 8.71 11.02
CA HIS A 187 -7.67 9.77 10.09
C HIS A 187 -6.47 10.33 9.31
N GLY A 188 -5.26 10.13 9.83
CA GLY A 188 -4.05 10.71 9.26
C GLY A 188 -4.06 12.23 9.32
N ASP A 189 -4.52 12.78 10.44
CA ASP A 189 -4.42 14.19 10.76
C ASP A 189 -3.01 14.50 11.26
N THR A 190 -2.28 15.29 10.48
CA THR A 190 -0.87 15.61 10.76
C THR A 190 -0.73 16.43 12.04
N GLU A 191 -1.64 17.37 12.33
CA GLU A 191 -1.55 18.20 13.54
C GLU A 191 -1.75 17.34 14.79
N ARG A 192 -2.74 16.45 14.75
CA ARG A 192 -2.93 15.46 15.81
C ARG A 192 -1.73 14.54 15.97
N ALA A 193 -1.16 14.03 14.87
CA ALA A 193 0.02 13.17 14.92
C ALA A 193 1.23 13.89 15.53
N CYS A 194 1.40 15.19 15.26
CA CYS A 194 2.44 16.02 15.90
C CYS A 194 2.22 16.17 17.40
N ASP A 195 0.97 16.25 17.87
CA ASP A 195 0.66 16.44 19.31
C ASP A 195 0.76 15.12 20.07
N ILE A 196 0.04 14.12 19.60
CA ILE A 196 -0.19 12.86 20.32
C ILE A 196 0.98 11.90 20.14
N LYS A 197 1.68 11.97 18.99
CA LYS A 197 2.78 11.05 18.60
C LYS A 197 2.37 9.58 18.70
N ALA A 198 1.11 9.31 18.41
CA ALA A 198 0.57 7.97 18.39
C ALA A 198 -0.59 7.85 17.39
N GLY A 199 -0.74 6.66 16.81
CA GLY A 199 -1.81 6.34 15.87
C GLY A 199 -1.50 5.06 15.11
N ASN A 200 -2.23 4.85 14.02
CA ASN A 200 -2.00 3.71 13.12
C ASN A 200 -1.12 4.09 11.91
N CYS A 201 -1.04 3.19 10.93
CA CYS A 201 -0.26 3.42 9.71
C CYS A 201 -0.63 4.74 8.99
N THR A 202 -1.92 5.12 8.95
CA THR A 202 -2.35 6.36 8.30
C THR A 202 -1.74 7.60 8.97
N ASP A 203 -1.69 7.62 10.31
CA ASP A 203 -1.13 8.73 11.08
C ASP A 203 0.39 8.86 10.89
N PHE A 204 1.11 7.73 10.90
CA PHE A 204 2.54 7.69 10.59
C PHE A 204 2.86 8.24 9.21
N HIS A 205 2.16 7.75 8.18
CA HIS A 205 2.46 8.14 6.79
C HIS A 205 1.99 9.56 6.47
N SER A 206 0.94 10.04 7.10
CA SER A 206 0.52 11.45 6.97
C SER A 206 1.57 12.40 7.52
N LEU A 207 2.13 12.11 8.70
CA LEU A 207 3.21 12.93 9.26
C LEU A 207 4.48 12.85 8.41
N PHE A 208 4.85 11.64 7.92
CA PHE A 208 5.97 11.50 6.98
C PHE A 208 5.78 12.38 5.75
N MET A 209 4.62 12.26 5.07
CA MET A 209 4.34 13.03 3.85
C MET A 209 4.34 14.54 4.10
N SER A 210 3.74 14.98 5.20
CA SER A 210 3.67 16.38 5.56
C SER A 210 5.07 16.98 5.76
N MET A 211 5.93 16.30 6.52
CA MET A 211 7.32 16.73 6.73
C MET A 211 8.14 16.68 5.44
N ALA A 212 8.02 15.63 4.63
CA ALA A 212 8.71 15.50 3.34
C ALA A 212 8.30 16.64 2.39
N ARG A 213 6.99 16.88 2.24
CA ARG A 213 6.46 17.99 1.41
C ARG A 213 6.89 19.36 1.92
N ALA A 214 6.99 19.56 3.24
CA ALA A 214 7.51 20.78 3.83
C ALA A 214 8.99 21.05 3.47
N LYS A 215 9.75 20.00 3.13
CA LYS A 215 11.12 20.06 2.62
C LYS A 215 11.21 20.12 1.09
N GLY A 216 10.07 20.23 0.38
CA GLY A 216 10.03 20.22 -1.07
C GLY A 216 10.24 18.81 -1.68
N ILE A 217 10.12 17.74 -0.89
CA ILE A 217 10.20 16.37 -1.35
C ILE A 217 8.77 15.90 -1.70
N PRO A 218 8.46 15.61 -2.98
CA PRO A 218 7.15 15.12 -3.35
C PRO A 218 6.86 13.78 -2.67
N ALA A 219 5.70 13.65 -2.02
CA ALA A 219 5.32 12.43 -1.32
C ALA A 219 3.83 12.10 -1.55
N ARG A 220 3.51 10.80 -1.64
CA ARG A 220 2.15 10.33 -1.90
C ARG A 220 1.76 9.18 -0.99
N PHE A 221 0.48 9.07 -0.71
CA PHE A 221 -0.12 8.02 0.11
C PHE A 221 -0.50 6.82 -0.75
N VAL A 222 -0.29 5.61 -0.24
CA VAL A 222 -0.70 4.36 -0.89
C VAL A 222 -1.37 3.48 0.14
N ILE A 223 -2.48 2.85 -0.23
CA ILE A 223 -3.28 2.03 0.69
C ILE A 223 -3.76 0.73 0.04
N GLY A 224 -3.84 -0.31 0.84
CA GLY A 224 -4.26 -1.64 0.45
C GLY A 224 -4.37 -2.58 1.63
N PHE A 225 -3.94 -3.83 1.47
CA PHE A 225 -4.01 -4.85 2.53
C PHE A 225 -2.67 -5.54 2.73
N PRO A 226 -2.32 -5.93 3.96
CA PRO A 226 -1.20 -6.83 4.21
C PRO A 226 -1.60 -8.27 3.86
N MET A 227 -0.63 -9.08 3.43
CA MET A 227 -0.78 -10.51 3.12
C MET A 227 0.40 -11.29 3.71
N SER A 228 0.57 -11.24 5.02
CA SER A 228 1.76 -11.73 5.73
C SER A 228 1.89 -13.26 5.84
N SER A 229 0.91 -14.00 5.33
CA SER A 229 0.90 -15.48 5.28
C SER A 229 0.56 -15.97 3.88
N ASP A 230 0.55 -17.29 3.68
CA ASP A 230 0.18 -17.86 2.38
C ASP A 230 -1.33 -17.85 2.13
N HIS A 231 -2.14 -17.81 3.16
CA HIS A 231 -3.59 -17.65 3.06
C HIS A 231 -4.15 -17.02 4.33
N GLY A 232 -5.30 -16.42 4.22
CA GLY A 232 -5.97 -15.84 5.40
C GLY A 232 -7.08 -14.86 5.07
N THR A 233 -7.63 -14.29 6.14
CA THR A 233 -8.61 -13.20 6.07
C THR A 233 -8.08 -12.02 6.88
N VAL A 234 -8.01 -10.86 6.25
CA VAL A 234 -7.59 -9.60 6.87
C VAL A 234 -8.77 -8.64 6.90
N THR A 235 -9.14 -8.17 8.09
CA THR A 235 -10.28 -7.27 8.32
C THR A 235 -9.89 -5.81 8.47
N GLY A 236 -8.64 -5.46 8.22
CA GLY A 236 -8.12 -4.11 8.25
C GLY A 236 -7.21 -3.82 7.06
N TYR A 237 -7.01 -2.55 6.81
CA TYR A 237 -6.09 -2.09 5.76
C TYR A 237 -4.67 -1.90 6.28
N HIS A 238 -3.73 -1.80 5.36
CA HIS A 238 -2.40 -1.27 5.58
C HIS A 238 -2.07 -0.21 4.53
N CYS A 239 -1.30 0.80 4.92
CA CYS A 239 -0.87 1.84 4.01
C CYS A 239 0.64 2.06 4.15
N TRP A 240 1.22 2.72 3.15
CA TRP A 240 2.61 3.18 3.14
C TRP A 240 2.71 4.53 2.41
N ALA A 241 3.85 5.14 2.44
CA ALA A 241 4.10 6.33 1.66
C ALA A 241 5.18 6.06 0.60
N GLU A 242 5.17 6.88 -0.44
CA GLU A 242 6.24 6.93 -1.43
C GLU A 242 6.69 8.37 -1.59
N PHE A 243 8.01 8.60 -1.65
CA PHE A 243 8.59 9.91 -1.95
C PHE A 243 9.36 9.87 -3.26
N TYR A 244 9.37 10.98 -3.98
CA TYR A 244 9.99 11.05 -5.30
C TYR A 244 11.41 11.63 -5.23
N VAL A 245 12.32 10.96 -5.91
CA VAL A 245 13.68 11.45 -6.13
C VAL A 245 13.97 11.45 -7.62
N ASN A 246 14.39 12.59 -8.15
CA ASN A 246 14.77 12.71 -9.56
C ASN A 246 15.90 11.73 -9.89
N GLY A 247 15.79 11.01 -11.01
CA GLY A 247 16.73 9.96 -11.41
C GLY A 247 16.57 8.62 -10.69
N LYS A 248 15.64 8.51 -9.70
CA LYS A 248 15.35 7.26 -8.98
C LYS A 248 13.87 6.86 -9.04
N GLY A 249 12.96 7.84 -9.22
CA GLY A 249 11.52 7.60 -9.21
C GLY A 249 10.89 7.63 -7.82
N TRP A 250 9.79 6.90 -7.65
CA TRP A 250 9.03 6.83 -6.39
C TRP A 250 9.62 5.76 -5.47
N ILE A 251 10.19 6.20 -4.35
CA ILE A 251 10.85 5.37 -3.33
C ILE A 251 9.86 5.10 -2.21
N PRO A 252 9.53 3.83 -1.90
CA PRO A 252 8.59 3.50 -0.84
C PRO A 252 9.22 3.62 0.55
N VAL A 253 8.38 3.94 1.54
CA VAL A 253 8.74 3.92 2.97
C VAL A 253 7.58 3.45 3.83
N ASP A 254 7.88 2.65 4.83
CA ASP A 254 6.87 2.14 5.76
C ASP A 254 7.33 2.25 7.23
N PRO A 255 7.39 3.48 7.78
CA PRO A 255 7.77 3.69 9.18
C PRO A 255 6.81 3.03 10.16
N SER A 256 5.54 2.84 9.81
CA SER A 256 4.57 2.22 10.72
C SER A 256 4.81 0.73 10.91
N GLU A 257 5.16 0.00 9.85
CA GLU A 257 5.53 -1.40 9.95
C GLU A 257 6.90 -1.56 10.59
N ALA A 258 7.85 -0.70 10.25
CA ALA A 258 9.16 -0.66 10.86
C ALA A 258 9.10 -0.43 12.39
N SER A 259 8.18 0.42 12.87
CA SER A 259 8.02 0.70 14.29
C SER A 259 7.60 -0.51 15.14
N LYS A 260 6.99 -1.51 14.51
CA LYS A 260 6.57 -2.76 15.15
C LYS A 260 7.70 -3.80 15.24
N SER A 261 8.79 -3.61 14.50
CA SER A 261 9.91 -4.55 14.47
C SER A 261 11.01 -4.12 15.44
N THR A 262 11.63 -5.07 16.13
CA THR A 262 12.87 -4.89 16.90
C THR A 262 14.11 -5.21 16.06
N ASP A 263 13.95 -5.86 14.91
CA ASP A 263 15.03 -6.20 13.99
C ASP A 263 15.50 -4.96 13.21
N ALA A 264 16.75 -4.58 13.42
CA ALA A 264 17.38 -3.43 12.74
C ALA A 264 17.45 -3.62 11.22
N ALA A 265 17.66 -4.85 10.73
CA ALA A 265 17.70 -5.13 9.31
C ALA A 265 16.30 -4.93 8.66
N ARG A 266 15.23 -5.38 9.33
CA ARG A 266 13.84 -5.14 8.88
C ARG A 266 13.50 -3.65 8.89
N ARG A 267 13.91 -2.91 9.91
CA ARG A 267 13.73 -1.44 9.96
C ARG A 267 14.45 -0.75 8.82
N ALA A 268 15.71 -1.11 8.56
CA ALA A 268 16.48 -0.55 7.45
C ALA A 268 15.86 -0.92 6.09
N TYR A 269 15.37 -2.15 5.92
CA TYR A 269 14.72 -2.62 4.70
C TYR A 269 13.50 -1.77 4.35
N LEU A 270 12.65 -1.43 5.30
CA LEU A 270 11.39 -0.69 5.07
C LEU A 270 11.59 0.80 4.74
N PHE A 271 12.82 1.27 4.68
CA PHE A 271 13.20 2.51 4.02
C PHE A 271 13.75 2.22 2.62
N GLY A 272 12.94 2.42 1.61
CA GLY A 272 13.32 2.23 0.21
C GLY A 272 12.89 0.89 -0.41
N ASN A 273 12.33 -0.03 0.38
CA ASN A 273 11.89 -1.32 -0.13
C ASN A 273 10.49 -1.70 0.40
N LEU A 274 9.79 -2.51 -0.37
CA LEU A 274 8.52 -3.15 0.02
C LEU A 274 8.55 -4.62 -0.38
N ASP A 275 8.25 -5.47 0.59
CA ASP A 275 8.04 -6.89 0.37
C ASP A 275 6.80 -7.18 -0.51
N PRO A 276 6.69 -8.39 -1.08
CA PRO A 276 5.53 -8.79 -1.87
C PRO A 276 4.29 -9.12 -1.00
N ASP A 277 4.40 -9.03 0.33
CA ASP A 277 3.36 -9.41 1.29
C ASP A 277 2.29 -8.33 1.48
N ARG A 278 1.89 -7.71 0.38
CA ARG A 278 0.83 -6.69 0.35
C ARG A 278 0.18 -6.55 -1.00
N VAL A 279 -1.06 -6.11 -1.04
CA VAL A 279 -1.76 -5.73 -2.27
C VAL A 279 -2.18 -4.27 -2.19
N GLN A 280 -1.89 -3.51 -3.24
CA GLN A 280 -2.28 -2.11 -3.38
C GLN A 280 -3.68 -2.00 -4.00
N PHE A 281 -4.49 -1.07 -3.47
CA PHE A 281 -5.78 -0.70 -4.03
C PHE A 281 -5.74 0.71 -4.60
N THR A 282 -5.62 1.73 -3.75
CA THR A 282 -5.69 3.13 -4.18
C THR A 282 -4.49 3.95 -3.71
N MET A 283 -4.36 5.15 -4.26
CA MET A 283 -3.37 6.15 -3.88
C MET A 283 -4.03 7.50 -3.62
N GLY A 284 -3.33 8.37 -2.89
CA GLY A 284 -3.72 9.74 -2.68
C GLY A 284 -4.69 9.95 -1.53
N ARG A 285 -4.97 11.22 -1.34
CA ARG A 285 -5.87 11.74 -0.32
C ARG A 285 -6.83 12.72 -0.98
N ASP A 286 -7.94 13.02 -0.30
CA ASP A 286 -8.98 13.95 -0.77
C ASP A 286 -9.48 13.62 -2.19
N LEU A 287 -9.82 12.34 -2.39
CA LEU A 287 -10.17 11.79 -3.69
C LEU A 287 -11.56 12.24 -4.14
N VAL A 288 -11.64 12.78 -5.35
CA VAL A 288 -12.90 13.21 -5.97
C VAL A 288 -13.36 12.16 -6.96
N LEU A 289 -14.48 11.51 -6.68
CA LEU A 289 -15.04 10.45 -7.52
C LEU A 289 -16.05 11.01 -8.56
N THR A 290 -16.43 10.17 -9.52
CA THR A 290 -17.49 10.46 -10.52
C THR A 290 -18.44 9.25 -10.61
N PRO A 291 -19.74 9.36 -10.25
CA PRO A 291 -20.39 10.58 -9.72
C PRO A 291 -19.76 11.02 -8.40
N PRO A 292 -19.84 12.31 -8.06
CA PRO A 292 -19.19 12.82 -6.85
C PRO A 292 -19.86 12.28 -5.58
N THR A 293 -19.06 12.10 -4.56
CA THR A 293 -19.48 11.97 -3.17
C THR A 293 -19.76 13.36 -2.59
N ALA A 294 -20.50 13.46 -1.48
CA ALA A 294 -20.82 14.73 -0.84
C ALA A 294 -19.56 15.52 -0.44
N GLU A 295 -18.54 14.80 0.03
CA GLU A 295 -17.21 15.34 0.34
C GLU A 295 -16.14 14.48 -0.35
N PRO A 296 -14.98 15.03 -0.71
CA PRO A 296 -13.84 14.23 -1.17
C PRO A 296 -13.46 13.16 -0.14
N LEU A 297 -13.16 11.94 -0.59
CA LEU A 297 -12.78 10.85 0.30
C LEU A 297 -11.36 11.07 0.82
N ASN A 298 -11.18 11.08 2.12
CA ASN A 298 -9.88 11.21 2.77
C ASN A 298 -8.86 10.18 2.26
N TYR A 299 -9.30 8.93 2.08
CA TYR A 299 -8.63 7.82 1.38
C TYR A 299 -9.71 6.81 0.95
N PHE A 300 -9.39 5.92 0.03
CA PHE A 300 -10.40 5.04 -0.53
C PHE A 300 -9.97 3.57 -0.48
N ILE A 301 -10.31 2.91 0.61
CA ILE A 301 -10.14 1.45 0.82
C ILE A 301 -11.44 0.82 1.31
N TYR A 302 -12.26 1.59 2.01
CA TYR A 302 -13.59 1.19 2.44
C TYR A 302 -14.62 1.43 1.34
N PRO A 303 -15.71 0.63 1.26
CA PRO A 303 -16.87 1.06 0.48
C PRO A 303 -17.42 2.36 1.05
N HIS A 304 -17.98 3.19 0.20
CA HIS A 304 -18.69 4.41 0.58
C HIS A 304 -20.12 4.34 0.06
N ALA A 305 -21.09 4.77 0.86
CA ALA A 305 -22.49 4.76 0.46
C ALA A 305 -23.19 6.05 0.88
N GLU A 306 -24.00 6.60 -0.02
CA GLU A 306 -24.76 7.82 0.24
C GLU A 306 -26.22 7.69 -0.21
N ALA A 307 -27.11 8.26 0.59
CA ALA A 307 -28.50 8.52 0.23
C ALA A 307 -28.79 10.00 0.48
N ASP A 308 -29.39 10.68 -0.49
CA ASP A 308 -29.75 12.11 -0.43
C ASP A 308 -28.57 13.02 0.02
N GLY A 309 -27.35 12.71 -0.48
CA GLY A 309 -26.12 13.46 -0.19
C GLY A 309 -25.59 13.29 1.23
N LYS A 310 -26.00 12.27 1.94
CA LYS A 310 -25.50 11.90 3.28
C LYS A 310 -24.97 10.48 3.29
N GLU A 311 -23.86 10.28 3.98
CA GLU A 311 -23.32 8.93 4.21
C GLU A 311 -24.33 8.07 4.98
N VAL A 312 -24.46 6.81 4.58
CA VAL A 312 -25.36 5.85 5.20
C VAL A 312 -24.65 4.55 5.55
N GLY A 313 -25.00 4.00 6.71
CA GLY A 313 -24.43 2.79 7.24
C GLY A 313 -22.99 2.97 7.74
N THR A 314 -22.37 1.86 8.14
CA THR A 314 -21.00 1.82 8.64
C THR A 314 -20.14 0.96 7.73
N PRO A 315 -19.08 1.50 7.09
CA PRO A 315 -18.27 0.72 6.16
C PRO A 315 -17.38 -0.29 6.89
N ALA A 316 -17.31 -1.51 6.35
CA ALA A 316 -16.41 -2.56 6.80
C ALA A 316 -15.77 -3.27 5.60
N ILE A 317 -14.57 -3.82 5.82
CA ILE A 317 -13.80 -4.50 4.77
C ILE A 317 -13.21 -5.80 5.28
N ALA A 318 -13.06 -6.76 4.37
CA ALA A 318 -12.16 -7.90 4.53
C ALA A 318 -11.48 -8.23 3.21
N LEU A 319 -10.28 -8.79 3.28
CA LEU A 319 -9.60 -9.43 2.17
C LEU A 319 -9.38 -10.90 2.54
N GLU A 320 -10.04 -11.80 1.82
CA GLU A 320 -9.77 -13.23 1.84
C GLU A 320 -8.76 -13.52 0.73
N TYR A 321 -7.67 -14.22 1.01
CA TYR A 321 -6.65 -14.50 -0.01
C TYR A 321 -5.97 -15.84 0.20
N ALA A 322 -5.43 -16.38 -0.90
CA ALA A 322 -4.55 -17.53 -0.89
C ALA A 322 -3.44 -17.37 -1.94
N THR A 323 -2.21 -17.69 -1.56
CA THR A 323 -1.07 -17.77 -2.48
C THR A 323 -1.28 -18.94 -3.43
N VAL A 324 -1.02 -18.71 -4.70
CA VAL A 324 -1.13 -19.72 -5.76
C VAL A 324 0.16 -19.75 -6.60
N PRO A 325 0.45 -20.86 -7.28
CA PRO A 325 1.60 -20.90 -8.19
C PRO A 325 1.53 -19.80 -9.24
N ALA A 326 2.68 -19.22 -9.57
CA ALA A 326 2.76 -18.28 -10.68
C ALA A 326 2.30 -18.95 -11.98
N PRO A 327 1.65 -18.21 -12.91
CA PRO A 327 1.29 -18.77 -14.21
C PRO A 327 2.55 -19.29 -14.90
N THR A 328 2.52 -20.55 -15.31
CA THR A 328 3.57 -21.11 -16.18
C THR A 328 3.58 -20.29 -17.48
N LYS A 329 4.70 -19.67 -17.80
CA LYS A 329 4.88 -19.07 -19.12
C LYS A 329 4.80 -20.22 -20.13
N THR A 330 3.66 -20.39 -20.79
CA THR A 330 3.61 -21.22 -22.01
C THR A 330 4.54 -20.57 -23.01
N ALA A 331 5.63 -21.24 -23.34
CA ALA A 331 6.49 -20.81 -24.42
C ALA A 331 5.61 -20.75 -25.69
N SER A 332 5.37 -19.56 -26.20
CA SER A 332 4.80 -19.38 -27.53
C SER A 332 5.78 -19.99 -28.51
N LYS A 333 5.35 -21.06 -29.19
CA LYS A 333 6.06 -21.64 -30.32
C LYS A 333 6.07 -20.67 -31.49
#